data_d4d24b5166f5ccb9dbf421e4a23fc2ab
#
_entry.id   d4d24b5166f5ccb9dbf421e4a23fc2ab
#
_cell.length_a   1.000
_cell.length_b   1.000
_cell.length_c   1.000
_cell.angle_alpha   90.00
_cell.angle_beta   90.00
_cell.angle_gamma   90.00
#
_symmetry.space_group_name_H-M   'P 1'
#
loop_
_entity.id
_entity.type
_entity.pdbx_description
1 polymer ?
#
loop_
_entity_poly.entity_id
_entity_poly.type
_entity_poly.pdbx_seq_one_letter_code
_entity_poly.pdbx_strand_id
1 'polypeptide(L)'
;RFGEHRSIVLSLLVIGAATLSRLFLDSAMELIVSAIAAGVGIAMIQALMPALIKSRFSDNVSLFMGLYVTAIMGGAALAAAFSPFVQVQTGSWRIGLAIWAFLALLALVFWYAQRSVLPPLPQAAAGPQESFFGNGRAWLLAIFFGLGTASYTCVLAWLAPYYVEQGWSEQNAGLLLGFLTAMEVVSGLVTPAIANRRRDKRGVVAVLLVLIILGFCGLILSPQHLSLLWPCLLGLGIGGLFPMSLILSLDHLDNPRRAGGLTAFVQGIGYLIAGLSPLIAGMIRDQLGSFEWAWWSLTAVIVVMLLIVTRFNPKHYAEHIR
;
A
#
# COMPACT_ATOMS: atom_id res chain seq x y z
N ARG A 1 -21.96 -12.92 -0.43
CA ARG A 1 -23.40 -12.97 -0.81
C ARG A 1 -23.75 -11.95 -1.88
N PHE A 2 -23.07 -10.82 -1.95
CA PHE A 2 -23.22 -9.83 -3.03
C PHE A 2 -22.22 -10.17 -4.14
N GLY A 3 -22.62 -10.16 -5.42
CA GLY A 3 -21.70 -10.38 -6.53
C GLY A 3 -20.62 -9.29 -6.57
N GLU A 4 -19.43 -9.58 -7.14
CA GLU A 4 -18.27 -8.67 -7.15
C GLU A 4 -18.61 -7.27 -7.65
N HIS A 5 -19.41 -7.18 -8.72
CA HIS A 5 -19.85 -5.91 -9.27
C HIS A 5 -20.62 -5.05 -8.26
N ARG A 6 -21.59 -5.65 -7.54
CA ARG A 6 -22.39 -4.94 -6.52
C ARG A 6 -21.51 -4.53 -5.33
N SER A 7 -20.56 -5.36 -4.94
CA SER A 7 -19.64 -5.04 -3.84
C SER A 7 -18.76 -3.83 -4.18
N ILE A 8 -18.23 -3.75 -5.41
CA ILE A 8 -17.43 -2.61 -5.85
C ILE A 8 -18.30 -1.34 -5.93
N VAL A 9 -19.52 -1.43 -6.49
CA VAL A 9 -20.46 -0.29 -6.52
C VAL A 9 -20.75 0.21 -5.11
N LEU A 10 -21.08 -0.70 -4.18
CA LEU A 10 -21.34 -0.33 -2.79
C LEU A 10 -20.12 0.33 -2.14
N SER A 11 -18.92 -0.20 -2.36
CA SER A 11 -17.68 0.36 -1.86
C SER A 11 -17.42 1.78 -2.36
N LEU A 12 -17.61 2.01 -3.68
CA LEU A 12 -17.46 3.33 -4.28
C LEU A 12 -18.48 4.33 -3.75
N LEU A 13 -19.73 3.89 -3.52
CA LEU A 13 -20.76 4.72 -2.89
C LEU A 13 -20.39 5.08 -1.46
N VAL A 14 -19.89 4.12 -0.66
CA VAL A 14 -19.46 4.37 0.73
C VAL A 14 -18.28 5.34 0.75
N ILE A 15 -17.26 5.15 -0.11
CA ILE A 15 -16.11 6.04 -0.22
C ILE A 15 -16.56 7.44 -0.61
N GLY A 16 -17.41 7.55 -1.66
CA GLY A 16 -17.91 8.82 -2.14
C GLY A 16 -18.73 9.58 -1.09
N ALA A 17 -19.68 8.89 -0.44
CA ALA A 17 -20.52 9.47 0.61
C ALA A 17 -19.70 9.90 1.83
N ALA A 18 -18.78 9.05 2.31
CA ALA A 18 -17.91 9.36 3.44
C ALA A 18 -16.95 10.52 3.12
N THR A 19 -16.45 10.62 1.89
CA THR A 19 -15.59 11.73 1.46
C THR A 19 -16.39 13.01 1.33
N LEU A 20 -17.59 12.95 0.75
CA LEU A 20 -18.48 14.12 0.57
C LEU A 20 -18.99 14.63 1.91
N SER A 21 -19.27 13.75 2.89
CA SER A 21 -19.75 14.16 4.22
C SER A 21 -18.78 15.14 4.92
N ARG A 22 -17.49 15.13 4.56
CA ARG A 22 -16.47 16.03 5.10
C ARG A 22 -16.76 17.50 4.87
N LEU A 23 -17.64 17.84 3.93
CA LEU A 23 -18.14 19.23 3.77
C LEU A 23 -18.89 19.75 4.98
N PHE A 24 -19.51 18.87 5.75
CA PHE A 24 -20.44 19.20 6.82
C PHE A 24 -19.89 18.89 8.23
N LEU A 25 -18.63 18.48 8.33
CA LEU A 25 -18.04 18.06 9.61
C LEU A 25 -17.49 19.28 10.38
N ASP A 26 -17.81 19.33 11.68
CA ASP A 26 -17.36 20.39 12.57
C ASP A 26 -16.39 19.89 13.66
N SER A 27 -16.30 18.58 13.86
CA SER A 27 -15.48 17.99 14.93
C SER A 27 -14.45 16.98 14.41
N ALA A 28 -13.35 16.82 15.16
CA ALA A 28 -12.34 15.81 14.88
C ALA A 28 -12.90 14.38 14.93
N MET A 29 -13.86 14.14 15.84
CA MET A 29 -14.50 12.81 15.97
C MET A 29 -15.30 12.47 14.71
N GLU A 30 -16.05 13.40 14.16
CA GLU A 30 -16.80 13.19 12.91
C GLU A 30 -15.83 12.92 11.73
N LEU A 31 -14.70 13.62 11.69
CA LEU A 31 -13.67 13.38 10.69
C LEU A 31 -13.11 11.96 10.80
N ILE A 32 -12.84 11.49 12.02
CA ILE A 32 -12.39 10.11 12.27
C ILE A 32 -13.45 9.10 11.80
N VAL A 33 -14.72 9.31 12.14
CA VAL A 33 -15.82 8.43 11.70
C VAL A 33 -15.92 8.40 10.17
N SER A 34 -15.82 9.56 9.50
CA SER A 34 -15.83 9.61 8.04
C SER A 34 -14.62 8.87 7.43
N ALA A 35 -13.45 8.95 8.07
CA ALA A 35 -12.25 8.24 7.63
C ALA A 35 -12.40 6.72 7.80
N ILE A 36 -12.98 6.27 8.90
CA ILE A 36 -13.30 4.85 9.14
C ILE A 36 -14.28 4.34 8.07
N ALA A 37 -15.35 5.09 7.79
CA ALA A 37 -16.33 4.70 6.78
C ALA A 37 -15.69 4.61 5.37
N ALA A 38 -14.89 5.61 4.98
CA ALA A 38 -14.14 5.55 3.73
C ALA A 38 -13.17 4.35 3.71
N GLY A 39 -12.47 4.09 4.83
CA GLY A 39 -11.55 2.96 5.00
C GLY A 39 -12.23 1.61 4.80
N VAL A 40 -13.46 1.42 5.27
CA VAL A 40 -14.26 0.21 5.02
C VAL A 40 -14.49 0.01 3.52
N GLY A 41 -14.90 1.05 2.79
CA GLY A 41 -15.08 0.97 1.35
C GLY A 41 -13.78 0.65 0.61
N ILE A 42 -12.66 1.28 1.01
CA ILE A 42 -11.33 1.02 0.45
C ILE A 42 -10.91 -0.44 0.71
N ALA A 43 -11.07 -0.93 1.93
CA ALA A 43 -10.73 -2.30 2.29
C ALA A 43 -11.50 -3.35 1.47
N MET A 44 -12.79 -3.09 1.20
CA MET A 44 -13.60 -3.98 0.34
C MET A 44 -13.06 -4.01 -1.10
N ILE A 45 -12.67 -2.88 -1.68
CA ILE A 45 -12.08 -2.84 -3.02
C ILE A 45 -10.73 -3.56 -3.02
N GLN A 46 -9.87 -3.28 -2.06
CA GLN A 46 -8.54 -3.89 -1.96
C GLN A 46 -8.61 -5.41 -1.76
N ALA A 47 -9.62 -5.92 -1.07
CA ALA A 47 -9.84 -7.36 -0.93
C ALA A 47 -10.31 -8.04 -2.24
N LEU A 48 -11.06 -7.32 -3.10
CA LEU A 48 -11.61 -7.87 -4.33
C LEU A 48 -10.70 -7.73 -5.54
N MET A 49 -9.96 -6.62 -5.65
CA MET A 49 -9.18 -6.30 -6.85
C MET A 49 -8.08 -7.31 -7.19
N PRO A 50 -7.29 -7.87 -6.24
CA PRO A 50 -6.28 -8.87 -6.58
C PRO A 50 -6.87 -10.14 -7.21
N ALA A 51 -7.99 -10.63 -6.68
CA ALA A 51 -8.69 -11.79 -7.26
C ALA A 51 -9.23 -11.49 -8.65
N LEU A 52 -9.82 -10.31 -8.84
CA LEU A 52 -10.33 -9.84 -10.13
C LEU A 52 -9.20 -9.73 -11.16
N ILE A 53 -8.08 -9.12 -10.80
CA ILE A 53 -6.90 -8.99 -11.67
C ILE A 53 -6.38 -10.38 -12.05
N LYS A 54 -6.21 -11.26 -11.09
CA LYS A 54 -5.71 -12.63 -11.36
C LYS A 54 -6.66 -13.41 -12.26
N SER A 55 -7.97 -13.24 -12.11
CA SER A 55 -8.95 -13.96 -12.91
C SER A 55 -9.09 -13.43 -14.35
N ARG A 56 -8.86 -12.12 -14.56
CA ARG A 56 -9.05 -11.47 -15.86
C ARG A 56 -7.77 -11.35 -16.68
N PHE A 57 -6.63 -11.26 -16.01
CA PHE A 57 -5.33 -10.97 -16.61
C PHE A 57 -4.28 -12.00 -16.16
N SER A 58 -4.63 -13.31 -16.26
CA SER A 58 -3.79 -14.43 -15.80
C SER A 58 -2.35 -14.38 -16.32
N ASP A 59 -2.14 -13.97 -17.57
CA ASP A 59 -0.82 -13.94 -18.20
C ASP A 59 0.02 -12.71 -17.80
N ASN A 60 -0.62 -11.67 -17.27
CA ASN A 60 0.00 -10.39 -16.94
C ASN A 60 -0.37 -9.88 -15.54
N VAL A 61 -0.59 -10.80 -14.59
CA VAL A 61 -1.00 -10.46 -13.21
C VAL A 61 -0.08 -9.42 -12.58
N SER A 62 1.25 -9.60 -12.70
CA SER A 62 2.21 -8.68 -12.10
C SER A 62 2.11 -7.27 -12.68
N LEU A 63 1.93 -7.13 -14.00
CA LEU A 63 1.78 -5.84 -14.66
C LEU A 63 0.52 -5.12 -14.17
N PHE A 64 -0.63 -5.79 -14.17
CA PHE A 64 -1.90 -5.18 -13.75
C PHE A 64 -1.94 -4.92 -12.24
N MET A 65 -1.28 -5.73 -11.41
CA MET A 65 -1.08 -5.43 -10.00
C MET A 65 -0.20 -4.20 -9.81
N GLY A 66 0.86 -4.05 -10.60
CA GLY A 66 1.70 -2.85 -10.61
C GLY A 66 0.91 -1.60 -10.96
N LEU A 67 0.11 -1.63 -12.05
CA LEU A 67 -0.77 -0.53 -12.46
C LEU A 67 -1.78 -0.18 -11.36
N TYR A 68 -2.41 -1.18 -10.75
CA TYR A 68 -3.37 -1.00 -9.66
C TYR A 68 -2.74 -0.30 -8.44
N VAL A 69 -1.59 -0.79 -7.99
CA VAL A 69 -0.89 -0.22 -6.82
C VAL A 69 -0.35 1.18 -7.14
N THR A 70 0.17 1.39 -8.35
CA THR A 70 0.63 2.72 -8.78
C THR A 70 -0.53 3.73 -8.83
N ALA A 71 -1.72 3.30 -9.26
CA ALA A 71 -2.90 4.16 -9.23
C ALA A 71 -3.28 4.55 -7.78
N ILE A 72 -3.13 3.64 -6.80
CA ILE A 72 -3.34 3.94 -5.38
C ILE A 72 -2.32 4.99 -4.90
N MET A 73 -1.02 4.74 -5.14
CA MET A 73 0.05 5.64 -4.69
C MET A 73 -0.01 7.00 -5.40
N GLY A 74 -0.22 6.99 -6.72
CA GLY A 74 -0.38 8.21 -7.53
C GLY A 74 -1.59 9.04 -7.10
N GLY A 75 -2.71 8.39 -6.81
CA GLY A 75 -3.90 9.03 -6.27
C GLY A 75 -3.65 9.68 -4.91
N ALA A 76 -2.95 8.99 -4.02
CA ALA A 76 -2.55 9.54 -2.72
C ALA A 76 -1.61 10.75 -2.87
N ALA A 77 -0.62 10.66 -3.75
CA ALA A 77 0.31 11.77 -4.05
C ALA A 77 -0.42 12.99 -4.62
N LEU A 78 -1.32 12.79 -5.57
CA LEU A 78 -2.15 13.84 -6.14
C LEU A 78 -3.02 14.49 -5.04
N ALA A 79 -3.65 13.67 -4.19
CA ALA A 79 -4.46 14.20 -3.10
C ALA A 79 -3.64 15.02 -2.11
N ALA A 80 -2.46 14.55 -1.74
CA ALA A 80 -1.55 15.27 -0.84
C ALA A 80 -1.09 16.61 -1.43
N ALA A 81 -0.83 16.68 -2.72
CA ALA A 81 -0.38 17.89 -3.40
C ALA A 81 -1.53 18.90 -3.64
N PHE A 82 -2.69 18.42 -4.07
CA PHE A 82 -3.78 19.30 -4.49
C PHE A 82 -4.73 19.72 -3.36
N SER A 83 -4.89 18.92 -2.29
CA SER A 83 -5.79 19.31 -1.18
C SER A 83 -5.38 20.61 -0.50
N PRO A 84 -4.09 20.87 -0.17
CA PRO A 84 -3.67 22.16 0.38
C PRO A 84 -3.88 23.32 -0.60
N PHE A 85 -3.62 23.10 -1.90
CA PHE A 85 -3.87 24.12 -2.92
C PHE A 85 -5.35 24.51 -2.97
N VAL A 86 -6.27 23.55 -3.00
CA VAL A 86 -7.71 23.78 -2.97
C VAL A 86 -8.11 24.51 -1.67
N GLN A 87 -7.54 24.12 -0.53
CA GLN A 87 -7.77 24.77 0.75
C GLN A 87 -7.39 26.26 0.71
N VAL A 88 -6.23 26.60 0.15
CA VAL A 88 -5.77 27.98 0.02
C VAL A 88 -6.71 28.79 -0.89
N GLN A 89 -7.14 28.22 -2.02
CA GLN A 89 -8.01 28.92 -2.97
C GLN A 89 -9.45 29.11 -2.45
N THR A 90 -9.95 28.17 -1.67
CA THR A 90 -11.34 28.20 -1.17
C THR A 90 -11.48 28.72 0.26
N GLY A 91 -10.37 28.87 0.99
CA GLY A 91 -10.36 29.19 2.41
C GLY A 91 -10.91 28.07 3.31
N SER A 92 -11.14 26.85 2.78
CA SER A 92 -11.80 25.77 3.49
C SER A 92 -11.07 24.43 3.33
N TRP A 93 -10.56 23.89 4.43
CA TRP A 93 -9.98 22.54 4.45
C TRP A 93 -11.02 21.45 4.12
N ARG A 94 -12.31 21.70 4.44
CA ARG A 94 -13.42 20.77 4.14
C ARG A 94 -13.57 20.55 2.65
N ILE A 95 -13.51 21.62 1.86
CA ILE A 95 -13.56 21.53 0.38
C ILE A 95 -12.32 20.81 -0.12
N GLY A 96 -11.13 21.11 0.41
CA GLY A 96 -9.88 20.44 0.06
C GLY A 96 -9.90 18.91 0.25
N LEU A 97 -10.63 18.43 1.27
CA LEU A 97 -10.81 17.00 1.51
C LEU A 97 -11.98 16.40 0.73
N ALA A 98 -13.08 17.12 0.58
CA ALA A 98 -14.31 16.60 -0.01
C ALA A 98 -14.28 16.54 -1.54
N ILE A 99 -13.45 17.36 -2.20
CA ILE A 99 -13.35 17.41 -3.67
C ILE A 99 -13.04 16.03 -4.28
N TRP A 100 -12.33 15.18 -3.55
CA TRP A 100 -11.97 13.83 -3.99
C TRP A 100 -13.17 12.88 -4.12
N ALA A 101 -14.34 13.23 -3.57
CA ALA A 101 -15.59 12.50 -3.80
C ALA A 101 -15.96 12.46 -5.30
N PHE A 102 -15.53 13.47 -6.08
CA PHE A 102 -15.72 13.51 -7.52
C PHE A 102 -15.06 12.31 -8.22
N LEU A 103 -13.82 11.93 -7.80
CA LEU A 103 -13.15 10.75 -8.37
C LEU A 103 -13.88 9.45 -8.03
N ALA A 104 -14.44 9.34 -6.81
CA ALA A 104 -15.24 8.16 -6.45
C ALA A 104 -16.53 8.07 -7.31
N LEU A 105 -17.19 9.21 -7.57
CA LEU A 105 -18.34 9.27 -8.46
C LEU A 105 -17.95 8.94 -9.91
N LEU A 106 -16.85 9.47 -10.40
CA LEU A 106 -16.34 9.17 -11.74
C LEU A 106 -16.03 7.67 -11.88
N ALA A 107 -15.34 7.09 -10.90
CA ALA A 107 -15.06 5.65 -10.87
C ALA A 107 -16.35 4.82 -10.84
N LEU A 108 -17.37 5.26 -10.10
CA LEU A 108 -18.69 4.62 -10.06
C LEU A 108 -19.37 4.62 -11.43
N VAL A 109 -19.36 5.77 -12.13
CA VAL A 109 -19.94 5.91 -13.47
C VAL A 109 -19.22 5.00 -14.46
N PHE A 110 -17.89 5.00 -14.48
CA PHE A 110 -17.09 4.13 -15.34
C PHE A 110 -17.35 2.65 -15.04
N TRP A 111 -17.36 2.26 -13.77
CA TRP A 111 -17.61 0.88 -13.36
C TRP A 111 -19.02 0.42 -13.75
N TYR A 112 -20.02 1.28 -13.59
CA TYR A 112 -21.38 0.98 -13.96
C TYR A 112 -21.57 0.87 -15.48
N ALA A 113 -20.91 1.74 -16.26
CA ALA A 113 -20.94 1.71 -17.72
C ALA A 113 -20.36 0.42 -18.31
N GLN A 114 -19.35 -0.16 -17.63
CA GLN A 114 -18.70 -1.39 -18.09
C GLN A 114 -19.41 -2.69 -17.66
N ARG A 115 -20.53 -2.60 -16.95
CA ARG A 115 -21.27 -3.77 -16.43
C ARG A 115 -21.70 -4.79 -17.49
N SER A 116 -21.95 -4.32 -18.72
CA SER A 116 -22.36 -5.16 -19.85
C SER A 116 -21.19 -5.81 -20.59
N VAL A 117 -19.98 -5.24 -20.45
CA VAL A 117 -18.77 -5.69 -21.13
C VAL A 117 -17.99 -6.69 -20.26
N LEU A 118 -18.09 -6.56 -18.95
CA LEU A 118 -17.45 -7.45 -17.99
C LEU A 118 -18.44 -8.55 -17.57
N PRO A 119 -18.40 -9.74 -18.19
CA PRO A 119 -19.26 -10.84 -17.74
C PRO A 119 -18.96 -11.12 -16.25
N PRO A 120 -19.97 -11.47 -15.45
CA PRO A 120 -19.74 -11.89 -14.07
C PRO A 120 -18.72 -13.03 -14.06
N LEU A 121 -17.79 -13.00 -13.11
CA LEU A 121 -16.96 -14.18 -12.90
C LEU A 121 -17.89 -15.38 -12.64
N PRO A 122 -17.56 -16.58 -13.18
CA PRO A 122 -18.35 -17.76 -12.89
C PRO A 122 -18.53 -17.84 -11.38
N GLN A 123 -19.77 -17.79 -10.92
CA GLN A 123 -20.06 -18.08 -9.52
C GLN A 123 -19.74 -19.55 -9.32
N ALA A 124 -18.45 -19.84 -9.05
CA ALA A 124 -18.11 -21.13 -8.51
C ALA A 124 -18.98 -21.31 -7.27
N ALA A 125 -19.68 -22.46 -7.22
CA ALA A 125 -20.56 -22.81 -6.13
C ALA A 125 -19.98 -22.33 -4.81
N ALA A 126 -20.80 -21.72 -3.96
CA ALA A 126 -20.40 -21.13 -2.69
C ALA A 126 -19.87 -22.22 -1.77
N GLY A 127 -18.64 -22.66 -2.02
CA GLY A 127 -17.87 -23.49 -1.08
C GLY A 127 -17.55 -22.67 0.17
N PRO A 128 -17.34 -23.32 1.32
CA PRO A 128 -16.96 -22.65 2.55
C PRO A 128 -15.74 -21.76 2.28
N GLN A 129 -15.80 -20.55 2.81
CA GLN A 129 -14.70 -19.60 2.71
C GLN A 129 -13.53 -20.19 3.51
N GLU A 130 -12.42 -20.49 2.82
CA GLU A 130 -11.25 -21.06 3.45
C GLU A 130 -10.68 -20.09 4.48
N SER A 131 -10.41 -20.58 5.67
CA SER A 131 -9.78 -19.80 6.73
C SER A 131 -8.28 -19.99 6.69
N PHE A 132 -7.54 -18.89 6.56
CA PHE A 132 -6.07 -18.89 6.55
C PHE A 132 -5.44 -18.72 7.95
N PHE A 133 -6.24 -18.57 9.01
CA PHE A 133 -5.75 -18.37 10.37
C PHE A 133 -4.88 -19.52 10.91
N GLY A 134 -5.17 -20.76 10.50
CA GLY A 134 -4.38 -21.93 10.87
C GLY A 134 -3.14 -22.20 9.99
N ASN A 135 -2.88 -21.36 8.99
CA ASN A 135 -1.82 -21.64 8.02
C ASN A 135 -0.59 -20.75 8.28
N GLY A 136 0.54 -21.34 8.73
CA GLY A 136 1.78 -20.63 9.04
C GLY A 136 2.38 -19.88 7.84
N ARG A 137 2.17 -20.38 6.60
CA ARG A 137 2.66 -19.67 5.40
C ARG A 137 1.86 -18.40 5.14
N ALA A 138 0.54 -18.41 5.37
CA ALA A 138 -0.30 -17.24 5.25
C ALA A 138 0.12 -16.16 6.26
N TRP A 139 0.44 -16.55 7.50
CA TRP A 139 0.98 -15.63 8.50
C TRP A 139 2.34 -15.06 8.11
N LEU A 140 3.24 -15.89 7.54
CA LEU A 140 4.55 -15.42 7.08
C LEU A 140 4.42 -14.37 5.98
N LEU A 141 3.49 -14.57 5.03
CA LEU A 141 3.17 -13.59 3.98
C LEU A 141 2.56 -12.32 4.57
N ALA A 142 1.65 -12.46 5.55
CA ALA A 142 1.00 -11.33 6.20
C ALA A 142 2.00 -10.46 6.99
N ILE A 143 2.90 -11.10 7.74
CA ILE A 143 3.97 -10.41 8.46
C ILE A 143 4.92 -9.74 7.47
N PHE A 144 5.33 -10.45 6.42
CA PHE A 144 6.21 -9.89 5.38
C PHE A 144 5.61 -8.64 4.72
N PHE A 145 4.35 -8.71 4.29
CA PHE A 145 3.63 -7.56 3.74
C PHE A 145 3.49 -6.43 4.77
N GLY A 146 3.13 -6.77 6.01
CA GLY A 146 2.93 -5.80 7.08
C GLY A 146 4.21 -5.03 7.43
N LEU A 147 5.34 -5.72 7.55
CA LEU A 147 6.64 -5.11 7.84
C LEU A 147 7.15 -4.23 6.69
N GLY A 148 6.94 -4.66 5.44
CA GLY A 148 7.24 -3.83 4.27
C GLY A 148 6.39 -2.56 4.23
N THR A 149 5.08 -2.69 4.48
CA THR A 149 4.15 -1.54 4.53
C THR A 149 4.40 -0.66 5.76
N ALA A 150 4.88 -1.22 6.88
CA ALA A 150 5.32 -0.47 8.05
C ALA A 150 6.45 0.51 7.72
N SER A 151 7.42 0.09 6.90
CA SER A 151 8.48 0.99 6.43
C SER A 151 7.90 2.15 5.61
N TYR A 152 6.94 1.88 4.72
CA TYR A 152 6.24 2.91 3.97
C TYR A 152 5.55 3.93 4.88
N THR A 153 4.71 3.47 5.80
CA THR A 153 3.93 4.35 6.68
C THR A 153 4.82 5.16 7.62
N CYS A 154 5.92 4.58 8.12
CA CYS A 154 6.89 5.31 8.94
C CYS A 154 7.64 6.37 8.14
N VAL A 155 8.11 6.07 6.93
CA VAL A 155 8.79 7.05 6.07
C VAL A 155 7.84 8.18 5.70
N LEU A 156 6.59 7.86 5.32
CA LEU A 156 5.59 8.87 4.99
C LEU A 156 5.29 9.81 6.17
N ALA A 157 5.23 9.27 7.40
CA ALA A 157 4.92 10.05 8.59
C ALA A 157 6.12 10.87 9.10
N TRP A 158 7.32 10.32 9.05
CA TRP A 158 8.44 10.84 9.83
C TRP A 158 9.63 11.35 9.03
N LEU A 159 9.70 11.12 7.70
CA LEU A 159 10.83 11.61 6.90
C LEU A 159 10.92 13.15 6.89
N ALA A 160 9.80 13.83 6.64
CA ALA A 160 9.80 15.29 6.62
C ALA A 160 10.08 15.88 8.02
N PRO A 161 9.42 15.46 9.12
CA PRO A 161 9.78 15.87 10.48
C PRO A 161 11.26 15.61 10.82
N TYR A 162 11.81 14.46 10.41
CA TYR A 162 13.22 14.13 10.64
C TYR A 162 14.17 15.17 10.00
N TYR A 163 13.92 15.57 8.74
CA TYR A 163 14.76 16.59 8.08
C TYR A 163 14.54 17.98 8.64
N VAL A 164 13.33 18.31 9.14
CA VAL A 164 13.08 19.56 9.86
C VAL A 164 13.91 19.62 11.16
N GLU A 165 14.00 18.51 11.91
CA GLU A 165 14.90 18.42 13.08
C GLU A 165 16.38 18.55 12.71
N GLN A 166 16.76 18.19 11.48
CA GLN A 166 18.10 18.39 10.92
C GLN A 166 18.36 19.83 10.41
N GLY A 167 17.42 20.76 10.61
CA GLY A 167 17.53 22.17 10.24
C GLY A 167 17.01 22.53 8.86
N TRP A 168 16.30 21.63 8.18
CA TRP A 168 15.67 21.94 6.89
C TRP A 168 14.39 22.75 7.10
N SER A 169 14.02 23.59 6.11
CA SER A 169 12.70 24.21 6.10
C SER A 169 11.61 23.14 5.85
N GLU A 170 10.42 23.36 6.41
CA GLU A 170 9.25 22.49 6.19
C GLU A 170 8.95 22.30 4.70
N GLN A 171 9.12 23.36 3.90
CA GLN A 171 8.94 23.33 2.45
C GLN A 171 9.91 22.37 1.78
N ASN A 172 11.21 22.44 2.09
CA ASN A 172 12.23 21.57 1.49
C ASN A 172 12.05 20.11 1.95
N ALA A 173 11.74 19.90 3.21
CA ALA A 173 11.45 18.56 3.74
C ALA A 173 10.19 17.95 3.08
N GLY A 174 9.15 18.76 2.84
CA GLY A 174 7.96 18.34 2.10
C GLY A 174 8.26 18.02 0.63
N LEU A 175 9.10 18.80 -0.04
CA LEU A 175 9.55 18.51 -1.41
C LEU A 175 10.35 17.20 -1.50
N LEU A 176 11.19 16.93 -0.50
CA LEU A 176 11.93 15.69 -0.40
C LEU A 176 11.01 14.47 -0.27
N LEU A 177 9.96 14.58 0.56
CA LEU A 177 8.94 13.54 0.67
C LEU A 177 8.17 13.34 -0.66
N GLY A 178 7.85 14.44 -1.36
CA GLY A 178 7.25 14.40 -2.69
C GLY A 178 8.16 13.70 -3.72
N PHE A 179 9.46 13.96 -3.68
CA PHE A 179 10.44 13.26 -4.51
C PHE A 179 10.50 11.76 -4.22
N LEU A 180 10.53 11.37 -2.94
CA LEU A 180 10.46 9.97 -2.53
C LEU A 180 9.20 9.30 -3.11
N THR A 181 8.03 9.93 -2.96
CA THR A 181 6.77 9.39 -3.48
C THR A 181 6.78 9.25 -5.01
N ALA A 182 7.42 10.17 -5.73
CA ALA A 182 7.61 10.03 -7.18
C ALA A 182 8.44 8.79 -7.52
N MET A 183 9.49 8.49 -6.76
CA MET A 183 10.29 7.28 -6.92
C MET A 183 9.50 6.00 -6.58
N GLU A 184 8.61 6.06 -5.59
CA GLU A 184 7.68 4.97 -5.28
C GLU A 184 6.75 4.65 -6.45
N VAL A 185 6.17 5.68 -7.07
CA VAL A 185 5.30 5.53 -8.25
C VAL A 185 6.06 4.90 -9.41
N VAL A 186 7.28 5.36 -9.70
CA VAL A 186 8.13 4.80 -10.75
C VAL A 186 8.43 3.33 -10.47
N SER A 187 8.86 3.00 -9.26
CA SER A 187 9.20 1.63 -8.89
C SER A 187 7.98 0.71 -8.85
N GLY A 188 6.84 1.24 -8.40
CA GLY A 188 5.56 0.53 -8.38
C GLY A 188 5.10 0.06 -9.76
N LEU A 189 5.44 0.79 -10.82
CA LEU A 189 5.19 0.41 -12.22
C LEU A 189 6.27 -0.51 -12.79
N VAL A 190 7.52 -0.10 -12.65
CA VAL A 190 8.66 -0.74 -13.32
C VAL A 190 8.95 -2.11 -12.74
N THR A 191 8.94 -2.25 -11.43
CA THR A 191 9.32 -3.50 -10.75
C THR A 191 8.38 -4.66 -11.08
N PRO A 192 7.04 -4.54 -10.97
CA PRO A 192 6.13 -5.60 -11.37
C PRO A 192 6.22 -5.93 -12.86
N ALA A 193 6.44 -4.94 -13.73
CA ALA A 193 6.62 -5.16 -15.17
C ALA A 193 7.85 -6.03 -15.46
N ILE A 194 8.99 -5.75 -14.79
CA ILE A 194 10.20 -6.58 -14.88
C ILE A 194 9.94 -7.97 -14.30
N ALA A 195 9.24 -8.05 -13.16
CA ALA A 195 8.96 -9.31 -12.47
C ALA A 195 7.96 -10.20 -13.21
N ASN A 196 7.11 -9.64 -14.07
CA ASN A 196 6.08 -10.37 -14.80
C ASN A 196 6.63 -11.54 -15.65
N ARG A 197 7.85 -11.38 -16.17
CA ARG A 197 8.54 -12.39 -16.98
C ARG A 197 9.31 -13.43 -16.17
N ARG A 198 9.35 -13.30 -14.84
CA ARG A 198 10.15 -14.16 -13.95
C ARG A 198 9.25 -15.08 -13.12
N ARG A 199 9.49 -16.40 -13.17
CA ARG A 199 8.82 -17.35 -12.27
C ARG A 199 9.28 -17.17 -10.82
N ASP A 200 10.58 -17.00 -10.62
CA ASP A 200 11.16 -16.74 -9.29
C ASP A 200 11.36 -15.23 -9.10
N LYS A 201 10.57 -14.67 -8.20
CA LYS A 201 10.54 -13.24 -7.90
C LYS A 201 11.41 -12.86 -6.69
N ARG A 202 12.03 -13.87 -6.02
CA ARG A 202 12.84 -13.64 -4.81
C ARG A 202 13.98 -12.67 -5.05
N GLY A 203 14.69 -12.80 -6.19
CA GLY A 203 15.80 -11.90 -6.53
C GLY A 203 15.36 -10.44 -6.70
N VAL A 204 14.19 -10.21 -7.32
CA VAL A 204 13.63 -8.86 -7.45
C VAL A 204 13.31 -8.27 -6.08
N VAL A 205 12.62 -9.04 -5.23
CA VAL A 205 12.26 -8.60 -3.88
C VAL A 205 13.51 -8.37 -3.03
N ALA A 206 14.53 -9.23 -3.13
CA ALA A 206 15.79 -9.04 -2.41
C ALA A 206 16.50 -7.73 -2.79
N VAL A 207 16.53 -7.38 -4.09
CA VAL A 207 17.08 -6.08 -4.55
C VAL A 207 16.32 -4.92 -3.92
N LEU A 208 14.98 -4.96 -3.89
CA LEU A 208 14.18 -3.89 -3.27
C LEU A 208 14.49 -3.74 -1.76
N LEU A 209 14.60 -4.86 -1.03
CA LEU A 209 14.96 -4.85 0.38
C LEU A 209 16.36 -4.27 0.61
N VAL A 210 17.33 -4.60 -0.25
CA VAL A 210 18.68 -4.01 -0.19
C VAL A 210 18.64 -2.51 -0.44
N LEU A 211 17.84 -2.02 -1.41
CA LEU A 211 17.68 -0.58 -1.63
C LEU A 211 17.12 0.12 -0.38
N ILE A 212 16.14 -0.47 0.31
CA ILE A 212 15.57 0.08 1.55
C ILE A 212 16.64 0.11 2.66
N ILE A 213 17.40 -0.97 2.83
CA ILE A 213 18.50 -1.02 3.83
C ILE A 213 19.52 0.09 3.56
N LEU A 214 19.98 0.23 2.31
CA LEU A 214 20.93 1.27 1.94
C LEU A 214 20.37 2.67 2.17
N GLY A 215 19.08 2.88 1.86
CA GLY A 215 18.38 4.13 2.10
C GLY A 215 18.32 4.49 3.59
N PHE A 216 17.90 3.57 4.45
CA PHE A 216 17.89 3.80 5.90
C PHE A 216 19.28 3.99 6.48
N CYS A 217 20.27 3.16 6.09
CA CYS A 217 21.65 3.34 6.51
C CYS A 217 22.18 4.73 6.12
N GLY A 218 21.84 5.21 4.92
CA GLY A 218 22.22 6.54 4.47
C GLY A 218 21.58 7.66 5.29
N LEU A 219 20.29 7.54 5.63
CA LEU A 219 19.60 8.48 6.51
C LEU A 219 20.23 8.55 7.90
N ILE A 220 20.69 7.41 8.43
CA ILE A 220 21.29 7.33 9.77
C ILE A 220 22.71 7.87 9.78
N LEU A 221 23.54 7.41 8.84
CA LEU A 221 24.98 7.66 8.87
C LEU A 221 25.36 9.01 8.26
N SER A 222 24.59 9.52 7.32
CA SER A 222 24.97 10.73 6.57
C SER A 222 23.74 11.44 5.96
N PRO A 223 22.78 11.91 6.78
CA PRO A 223 21.49 12.45 6.29
C PRO A 223 21.68 13.67 5.38
N GLN A 224 22.68 14.52 5.67
CA GLN A 224 22.93 15.76 4.93
C GLN A 224 23.72 15.55 3.63
N HIS A 225 24.61 14.54 3.61
CA HIS A 225 25.34 14.17 2.39
C HIS A 225 24.45 13.29 1.50
N LEU A 226 24.37 13.63 0.23
CA LEU A 226 23.54 12.89 -0.74
C LEU A 226 22.06 12.77 -0.29
N SER A 227 21.54 13.84 0.31
CA SER A 227 20.20 13.91 0.89
C SER A 227 19.07 13.52 -0.07
N LEU A 228 19.28 13.60 -1.39
CA LEU A 228 18.35 13.11 -2.42
C LEU A 228 18.52 11.59 -2.69
N LEU A 229 19.73 11.05 -2.51
CA LEU A 229 19.99 9.64 -2.81
C LEU A 229 19.25 8.71 -1.85
N TRP A 230 19.25 9.02 -0.57
CA TRP A 230 18.63 8.15 0.43
C TRP A 230 17.11 8.03 0.24
N PRO A 231 16.34 9.12 0.09
CA PRO A 231 14.94 9.05 -0.28
C PRO A 231 14.69 8.40 -1.65
N CYS A 232 15.59 8.58 -2.62
CA CYS A 232 15.50 7.88 -3.90
C CYS A 232 15.57 6.35 -3.71
N LEU A 233 16.55 5.85 -2.98
CA LEU A 233 16.70 4.41 -2.70
C LEU A 233 15.52 3.86 -1.91
N LEU A 234 15.06 4.61 -0.89
CA LEU A 234 13.87 4.25 -0.11
C LEU A 234 12.62 4.21 -1.00
N GLY A 235 12.39 5.24 -1.80
CA GLY A 235 11.23 5.30 -2.69
C GLY A 235 11.23 4.16 -3.71
N LEU A 236 12.37 3.88 -4.36
CA LEU A 236 12.49 2.76 -5.28
C LEU A 236 12.28 1.41 -4.60
N GLY A 237 12.84 1.23 -3.41
CA GLY A 237 12.70 0.00 -2.64
C GLY A 237 11.25 -0.23 -2.16
N ILE A 238 10.69 0.75 -1.46
CA ILE A 238 9.35 0.68 -0.86
C ILE A 238 8.26 0.59 -1.94
N GLY A 239 8.35 1.45 -2.97
CA GLY A 239 7.35 1.51 -4.04
C GLY A 239 7.23 0.21 -4.82
N GLY A 240 8.34 -0.49 -5.07
CA GLY A 240 8.32 -1.81 -5.70
C GLY A 240 7.92 -2.94 -4.75
N LEU A 241 8.30 -2.85 -3.47
CA LEU A 241 8.06 -3.91 -2.49
C LEU A 241 6.56 -4.12 -2.22
N PHE A 242 5.77 -3.05 -2.18
CA PHE A 242 4.34 -3.12 -1.92
C PHE A 242 3.58 -3.99 -2.93
N PRO A 243 3.60 -3.71 -4.26
CA PRO A 243 2.96 -4.58 -5.23
C PRO A 243 3.59 -5.98 -5.28
N MET A 244 4.92 -6.10 -5.11
CA MET A 244 5.60 -7.38 -5.17
C MET A 244 5.18 -8.32 -4.04
N SER A 245 4.94 -7.83 -2.84
CA SER A 245 4.46 -8.64 -1.72
C SER A 245 3.03 -9.17 -1.94
N LEU A 246 2.17 -8.37 -2.59
CA LEU A 246 0.83 -8.82 -3.00
C LEU A 246 0.90 -9.86 -4.13
N ILE A 247 1.77 -9.65 -5.11
CA ILE A 247 2.01 -10.59 -6.21
C ILE A 247 2.53 -11.93 -5.66
N LEU A 248 3.46 -11.89 -4.70
CA LEU A 248 3.91 -13.11 -4.01
C LEU A 248 2.75 -13.87 -3.37
N SER A 249 1.84 -13.16 -2.70
CA SER A 249 0.65 -13.79 -2.09
C SER A 249 -0.26 -14.42 -3.15
N LEU A 250 -0.49 -13.74 -4.27
CA LEU A 250 -1.29 -14.26 -5.38
C LEU A 250 -0.66 -15.48 -6.06
N ASP A 251 0.66 -15.52 -6.15
CA ASP A 251 1.39 -16.61 -6.81
C ASP A 251 1.36 -17.93 -6.00
N HIS A 252 1.02 -17.90 -4.71
CA HIS A 252 0.97 -19.10 -3.86
C HIS A 252 -0.19 -20.04 -4.19
N LEU A 253 -1.23 -19.56 -4.84
CA LEU A 253 -2.43 -20.34 -5.15
C LEU A 253 -2.86 -20.11 -6.61
N ASP A 254 -3.09 -21.18 -7.37
CA ASP A 254 -3.51 -21.08 -8.77
C ASP A 254 -4.95 -20.55 -8.90
N ASN A 255 -5.84 -20.99 -8.02
CA ASN A 255 -7.23 -20.59 -8.03
C ASN A 255 -7.38 -19.11 -7.67
N PRO A 256 -7.91 -18.24 -8.55
CA PRO A 256 -8.00 -16.79 -8.33
C PRO A 256 -8.78 -16.40 -7.07
N ARG A 257 -9.84 -17.15 -6.74
CA ARG A 257 -10.68 -16.88 -5.57
C ARG A 257 -9.93 -17.19 -4.27
N ARG A 258 -9.26 -18.34 -4.19
CA ARG A 258 -8.43 -18.72 -3.04
C ARG A 258 -7.25 -17.76 -2.90
N ALA A 259 -6.57 -17.44 -4.00
CA ALA A 259 -5.46 -16.48 -4.03
C ALA A 259 -5.91 -15.07 -3.56
N GLY A 260 -7.08 -14.63 -4.00
CA GLY A 260 -7.69 -13.38 -3.55
C GLY A 260 -8.02 -13.40 -2.04
N GLY A 261 -8.58 -14.52 -1.54
CA GLY A 261 -8.85 -14.71 -0.11
C GLY A 261 -7.56 -14.67 0.72
N LEU A 262 -6.49 -15.33 0.26
CA LEU A 262 -5.17 -15.28 0.89
C LEU A 262 -4.63 -13.83 0.90
N THR A 263 -4.71 -13.14 -0.23
CA THR A 263 -4.22 -11.77 -0.33
C THR A 263 -5.03 -10.82 0.56
N ALA A 264 -6.35 -11.00 0.68
CA ALA A 264 -7.17 -10.24 1.61
C ALA A 264 -6.79 -10.49 3.07
N PHE A 265 -6.50 -11.75 3.45
CA PHE A 265 -5.98 -12.08 4.78
C PHE A 265 -4.63 -11.39 5.03
N VAL A 266 -3.70 -11.48 4.07
CA VAL A 266 -2.37 -10.86 4.13
C VAL A 266 -2.46 -9.35 4.31
N GLN A 267 -3.32 -8.68 3.54
CA GLN A 267 -3.55 -7.24 3.67
C GLN A 267 -4.22 -6.88 5.00
N GLY A 268 -5.22 -7.63 5.42
CA GLY A 268 -5.94 -7.35 6.68
C GLY A 268 -5.01 -7.36 7.88
N ILE A 269 -4.22 -8.41 8.05
CA ILE A 269 -3.24 -8.51 9.14
C ILE A 269 -2.09 -7.52 8.94
N GLY A 270 -1.59 -7.40 7.71
CA GLY A 270 -0.46 -6.52 7.42
C GLY A 270 -0.75 -5.05 7.64
N TYR A 271 -1.95 -4.57 7.34
CA TYR A 271 -2.33 -3.18 7.61
C TYR A 271 -2.48 -2.88 9.11
N LEU A 272 -2.81 -3.86 9.95
CA LEU A 272 -2.76 -3.68 11.41
C LEU A 272 -1.32 -3.42 11.86
N ILE A 273 -0.35 -4.19 11.36
CA ILE A 273 1.08 -4.00 11.65
C ILE A 273 1.54 -2.62 11.15
N ALA A 274 1.21 -2.29 9.90
CA ALA A 274 1.59 -1.04 9.27
C ALA A 274 0.98 0.19 9.97
N GLY A 275 -0.28 0.09 10.42
CA GLY A 275 -0.97 1.20 11.10
C GLY A 275 -0.39 1.52 12.48
N LEU A 276 0.18 0.52 13.16
CA LEU A 276 0.82 0.72 14.47
C LEU A 276 2.25 1.26 14.34
N SER A 277 2.90 1.05 13.23
CA SER A 277 4.34 1.34 13.09
C SER A 277 4.73 2.82 13.23
N PRO A 278 3.98 3.83 12.68
CA PRO A 278 4.32 5.23 12.91
C PRO A 278 4.17 5.65 14.38
N LEU A 279 3.19 5.07 15.10
CA LEU A 279 3.02 5.31 16.53
C LEU A 279 4.23 4.79 17.30
N ILE A 280 4.65 3.55 17.02
CA ILE A 280 5.83 2.94 17.66
C ILE A 280 7.08 3.76 17.35
N ALA A 281 7.30 4.18 16.11
CA ALA A 281 8.42 5.03 15.73
C ALA A 281 8.41 6.38 16.46
N GLY A 282 7.24 7.00 16.60
CA GLY A 282 7.08 8.23 17.38
C GLY A 282 7.40 8.04 18.87
N MET A 283 6.93 6.94 19.47
CA MET A 283 7.26 6.60 20.86
C MET A 283 8.75 6.35 21.06
N ILE A 284 9.41 5.67 20.12
CA ILE A 284 10.87 5.47 20.14
C ILE A 284 11.59 6.83 20.12
N ARG A 285 11.18 7.71 19.20
CA ARG A 285 11.73 9.06 19.10
C ARG A 285 11.54 9.85 20.40
N ASP A 286 10.35 9.82 21.01
CA ASP A 286 10.05 10.58 22.22
C ASP A 286 10.83 10.06 23.45
N GLN A 287 11.08 8.76 23.52
CA GLN A 287 11.81 8.13 24.62
C GLN A 287 13.34 8.24 24.47
N LEU A 288 13.85 8.12 23.24
CA LEU A 288 15.29 8.07 22.94
C LEU A 288 15.84 9.39 22.38
N GLY A 289 14.97 10.39 22.16
CA GLY A 289 15.35 11.74 21.75
C GLY A 289 15.80 11.87 20.28
N SER A 290 15.69 10.80 19.47
CA SER A 290 16.12 10.81 18.06
C SER A 290 15.33 9.82 17.22
N PHE A 291 15.02 10.20 15.97
CA PHE A 291 14.47 9.29 14.96
C PHE A 291 15.45 8.21 14.49
N GLU A 292 16.76 8.36 14.73
CA GLU A 292 17.77 7.39 14.28
C GLU A 292 17.47 5.99 14.80
N TRP A 293 17.01 5.86 16.04
CA TRP A 293 16.66 4.57 16.65
C TRP A 293 15.44 3.92 15.96
N ALA A 294 14.49 4.72 15.49
CA ALA A 294 13.39 4.22 14.70
C ALA A 294 13.87 3.71 13.33
N TRP A 295 14.77 4.44 12.67
CA TRP A 295 15.37 4.00 11.41
C TRP A 295 16.24 2.74 11.57
N TRP A 296 17.01 2.62 12.65
CA TRP A 296 17.75 1.39 12.98
C TRP A 296 16.80 0.22 13.19
N SER A 297 15.70 0.41 13.91
CA SER A 297 14.71 -0.64 14.15
C SER A 297 14.07 -1.12 12.84
N LEU A 298 13.72 -0.20 11.94
CA LEU A 298 13.20 -0.55 10.61
C LEU A 298 14.27 -1.24 9.77
N THR A 299 15.52 -0.80 9.81
CA THR A 299 16.62 -1.46 9.12
C THR A 299 16.77 -2.92 9.56
N ALA A 300 16.74 -3.17 10.87
CA ALA A 300 16.80 -4.54 11.41
C ALA A 300 15.61 -5.40 10.92
N VAL A 301 14.40 -4.83 10.88
CA VAL A 301 13.21 -5.48 10.35
C VAL A 301 13.40 -5.85 8.87
N ILE A 302 13.90 -4.94 8.03
CA ILE A 302 14.14 -5.21 6.61
C ILE A 302 15.22 -6.28 6.41
N VAL A 303 16.26 -6.32 7.25
CA VAL A 303 17.26 -7.41 7.24
C VAL A 303 16.60 -8.76 7.54
N VAL A 304 15.71 -8.83 8.53
CA VAL A 304 14.91 -10.04 8.80
C VAL A 304 14.05 -10.43 7.59
N MET A 305 13.42 -9.45 6.92
CA MET A 305 12.64 -9.71 5.71
C MET A 305 13.50 -10.27 4.58
N LEU A 306 14.76 -9.84 4.45
CA LEU A 306 15.70 -10.38 3.47
C LEU A 306 15.99 -11.88 3.73
N LEU A 307 16.00 -12.32 4.99
CA LEU A 307 16.09 -13.73 5.33
C LEU A 307 14.78 -14.47 5.03
N ILE A 308 13.64 -13.86 5.33
CA ILE A 308 12.30 -14.44 5.07
C ILE A 308 12.09 -14.68 3.56
N VAL A 309 12.56 -13.77 2.69
CA VAL A 309 12.34 -13.88 1.24
C VAL A 309 12.92 -15.19 0.66
N THR A 310 13.97 -15.75 1.27
CA THR A 310 14.55 -17.04 0.85
C THR A 310 13.55 -18.20 0.96
N ARG A 311 12.58 -18.09 1.86
CA ARG A 311 11.52 -19.10 2.08
C ARG A 311 10.45 -19.09 0.99
N PHE A 312 10.35 -18.04 0.16
CA PHE A 312 9.35 -17.92 -0.90
C PHE A 312 9.79 -18.56 -2.21
N ASN A 313 10.27 -19.81 -2.13
CA ASN A 313 10.64 -20.58 -3.31
C ASN A 313 9.39 -21.06 -4.06
N PRO A 314 9.21 -20.69 -5.36
CA PRO A 314 8.03 -21.08 -6.13
C PRO A 314 7.82 -22.59 -6.25
N LYS A 315 8.88 -23.39 -6.14
CA LYS A 315 8.81 -24.85 -6.22
C LYS A 315 7.98 -25.48 -5.09
N HIS A 316 7.82 -24.78 -3.97
CA HIS A 316 7.15 -25.30 -2.77
C HIS A 316 5.83 -24.60 -2.45
N TYR A 317 5.31 -23.73 -3.33
CA TYR A 317 4.08 -22.99 -3.06
C TYR A 317 2.88 -23.93 -2.79
N ALA A 318 2.68 -24.92 -3.65
CA ALA A 318 1.58 -25.86 -3.54
C ALA A 318 1.64 -26.79 -2.29
N GLU A 319 2.81 -26.94 -1.67
CA GLU A 319 2.99 -27.78 -0.48
C GLU A 319 2.56 -27.09 0.81
N HIS A 320 2.62 -25.78 0.84
CA HIS A 320 2.46 -24.98 2.07
C HIS A 320 1.05 -24.45 2.31
N ILE A 321 0.22 -24.35 1.27
CA ILE A 321 -1.17 -23.90 1.39
C ILE A 321 -2.05 -24.90 0.67
N ARG A 322 -2.47 -25.93 1.40
CA ARG A 322 -3.39 -26.95 0.92
C ARG A 322 -4.84 -26.58 1.16
#